data_24c85a843598add968210507df4a3237
#
_entry.id   24c85a843598add968210507df4a3237
#
_cell.length_a   1.000
_cell.length_b   1.000
_cell.length_c   1.000
_cell.angle_alpha   90.00
_cell.angle_beta   90.00
_cell.angle_gamma   90.00
#
_symmetry.space_group_name_H-M   'P 1'
#
loop_
_entity.id
_entity.type
_entity.pdbx_description
1 polymer ?
#
loop_
_entity_poly.entity_id
_entity_poly.type
_entity_poly.pdbx_seq_one_letter_code
_entity_poly.pdbx_strand_id
1 'polypeptide(L)'
;VKRTRFIRTATAAAVALLSAHVAQADSFEIADGWTGSWSSSVSLGSSWRARDRDSRLYGQANGGLVGLTDGTGGNTIDEGNLNYDKGDRYTTLFKLISEVEVKKGEMGMLLRGKAWYDQALKDEKVRFGNQGNGYNGYALSASPSGAPGTLTEQRPLSDSGFDRLNKFSGLYLLDAYAYNTFEVAGQPLQVRAGNQVVNWGESLFIQGLNQINPIDVPSFRKPGAQLKEVFLPVPILQASQSLGDFGGIEAFWQWKWKNTPIEASCGNYWSVAANNISPNAPGACNNAVTLTQSNPYGATVGAYVPGIEGRKAKDAGEFGLAYRFTSDALDTEFGFYGMNIHSRTPVISVQKGGGATASPFSVFWEYPENVKVYGVSAATNLAGWSVAGELSFHRGVPVQVDGNDLLLSSLGAGGALSGTSIPFGPYGNAAVSAFAGNGYLAGYTRANKTQLQLN
;
A
#
# COMPACT_ATOMS: atom_id res chain seq x y z
N VAL A 1 -7.53 22.39 36.53
CA VAL A 1 -7.57 22.95 35.17
C VAL A 1 -6.14 23.31 34.69
N LYS A 2 -5.20 23.79 35.55
CA LYS A 2 -3.84 24.15 35.16
C LYS A 2 -2.91 22.92 34.90
N ARG A 3 -3.13 21.80 35.59
CA ARG A 3 -2.31 20.57 35.40
C ARG A 3 -2.54 19.87 34.05
N THR A 4 -3.78 19.88 33.57
CA THR A 4 -4.14 19.23 32.30
C THR A 4 -3.61 20.00 31.07
N ARG A 5 -3.44 21.33 31.17
CA ARG A 5 -2.84 22.11 30.07
C ARG A 5 -1.33 21.90 29.98
N PHE A 6 -0.65 21.76 31.12
CA PHE A 6 0.80 21.52 31.17
C PHE A 6 1.16 20.13 30.58
N ILE A 7 0.36 19.11 30.88
CA ILE A 7 0.57 17.76 30.31
C ILE A 7 0.34 17.76 28.78
N ARG A 8 -0.68 18.47 28.29
CA ARG A 8 -0.94 18.55 26.84
C ARG A 8 0.16 19.31 26.07
N THR A 9 0.71 20.36 26.64
CA THR A 9 1.84 21.11 26.04
C THR A 9 3.14 20.35 26.14
N ALA A 10 3.39 19.64 27.22
CA ALA A 10 4.59 18.78 27.34
C ALA A 10 4.53 17.58 26.37
N THR A 11 3.35 17.00 26.16
CA THR A 11 3.16 15.91 25.19
C THR A 11 3.32 16.41 23.74
N ALA A 12 2.80 17.60 23.42
CA ALA A 12 2.98 18.21 22.09
C ALA A 12 4.45 18.61 21.85
N ALA A 13 5.16 19.13 22.85
CA ALA A 13 6.59 19.44 22.78
C ALA A 13 7.43 18.16 22.70
N ALA A 14 7.08 17.09 23.41
CA ALA A 14 7.75 15.78 23.31
C ALA A 14 7.54 15.13 21.93
N VAL A 15 6.35 15.24 21.35
CA VAL A 15 6.08 14.77 19.97
C VAL A 15 6.89 15.58 18.95
N ALA A 16 7.01 16.89 19.13
CA ALA A 16 7.83 17.75 18.26
C ALA A 16 9.35 17.48 18.41
N LEU A 17 9.82 17.13 19.59
CA LEU A 17 11.24 16.76 19.84
C LEU A 17 11.59 15.34 19.35
N LEU A 18 10.59 14.46 19.21
CA LEU A 18 10.78 13.08 18.74
C LEU A 18 10.73 12.94 17.21
N SER A 19 10.49 14.05 16.49
CA SER A 19 10.57 14.12 15.03
C SER A 19 11.70 15.08 14.63
N ALA A 20 12.94 14.77 15.00
CA ALA A 20 14.08 15.56 14.58
C ALA A 20 14.40 15.25 13.12
N HIS A 21 14.31 16.27 12.26
CA HIS A 21 14.76 16.22 10.88
C HIS A 21 16.02 17.09 10.75
N VAL A 22 17.12 16.46 10.36
CA VAL A 22 18.32 17.18 9.92
C VAL A 22 18.38 17.03 8.41
N ALA A 23 18.28 18.13 7.70
CA ALA A 23 18.46 18.20 6.25
C ALA A 23 19.77 18.93 5.97
N GLN A 24 20.61 18.34 5.13
CA GLN A 24 21.83 18.94 4.63
C GLN A 24 21.79 18.90 3.10
N ALA A 25 22.15 19.98 2.47
CA ALA A 25 22.27 20.10 1.02
C ALA A 25 23.60 20.81 0.69
N ASP A 26 24.40 20.18 -0.13
CA ASP A 26 25.67 20.69 -0.62
C ASP A 26 25.70 20.69 -2.15
N SER A 27 26.31 21.71 -2.75
CA SER A 27 26.62 21.74 -4.17
C SER A 27 28.11 21.62 -4.40
N PHE A 28 28.52 20.93 -5.44
CA PHE A 28 29.92 20.68 -5.78
C PHE A 28 30.14 20.72 -7.30
N GLU A 29 31.32 21.11 -7.69
CA GLU A 29 31.77 21.01 -9.07
C GLU A 29 32.58 19.72 -9.24
N ILE A 30 32.30 18.99 -10.33
CA ILE A 30 32.99 17.71 -10.59
C ILE A 30 34.19 17.97 -11.50
N ALA A 31 34.00 18.30 -12.73
CA ALA A 31 34.95 18.71 -13.76
C ALA A 31 34.21 19.00 -15.06
N ASP A 32 34.88 19.66 -16.00
CA ASP A 32 34.39 19.84 -17.37
C ASP A 32 32.97 20.39 -17.50
N GLY A 33 32.55 21.27 -16.57
CA GLY A 33 31.23 21.88 -16.54
C GLY A 33 30.12 20.97 -15.95
N TRP A 34 30.46 19.84 -15.35
CA TRP A 34 29.55 19.07 -14.53
C TRP A 34 29.45 19.67 -13.13
N THR A 35 28.21 19.87 -12.70
CA THR A 35 27.89 20.29 -11.32
C THR A 35 27.05 19.21 -10.64
N GLY A 36 27.23 19.07 -9.35
CA GLY A 36 26.46 18.13 -8.55
C GLY A 36 25.79 18.83 -7.38
N SER A 37 24.67 18.31 -6.96
CA SER A 37 24.05 18.64 -5.68
C SER A 37 23.78 17.36 -4.90
N TRP A 38 24.01 17.41 -3.61
CA TRP A 38 23.73 16.31 -2.71
C TRP A 38 22.88 16.81 -1.55
N SER A 39 21.75 16.16 -1.32
CA SER A 39 20.92 16.45 -0.16
C SER A 39 20.61 15.18 0.61
N SER A 40 20.62 15.27 1.92
CA SER A 40 20.26 14.16 2.79
C SER A 40 19.36 14.63 3.92
N SER A 41 18.41 13.80 4.30
CA SER A 41 17.57 14.03 5.47
C SER A 41 17.57 12.80 6.36
N VAL A 42 17.82 13.01 7.64
CA VAL A 42 17.71 12.01 8.68
C VAL A 42 16.47 12.31 9.50
N SER A 43 15.68 11.29 9.81
CA SER A 43 14.54 11.43 10.69
C SER A 43 14.50 10.30 11.72
N LEU A 44 14.11 10.65 12.93
CA LEU A 44 13.84 9.73 14.04
C LEU A 44 12.43 10.06 14.56
N GLY A 45 11.59 9.06 14.67
CA GLY A 45 10.23 9.25 15.15
C GLY A 45 9.64 7.98 15.74
N SER A 46 8.68 8.15 16.65
CA SER A 46 7.95 7.04 17.25
C SER A 46 6.46 7.32 17.27
N SER A 47 5.67 6.25 17.28
CA SER A 47 4.22 6.33 17.42
C SER A 47 3.73 5.39 18.52
N TRP A 48 2.70 5.85 19.24
CA TRP A 48 2.11 5.15 20.37
C TRP A 48 0.60 5.03 20.20
N ARG A 49 0.04 3.97 20.74
CA ARG A 49 -1.41 3.82 20.80
C ARG A 49 -2.00 4.86 21.78
N ALA A 50 -2.78 5.78 21.25
CA ALA A 50 -3.34 6.90 22.04
C ALA A 50 -4.62 6.55 22.82
N ARG A 51 -5.34 5.51 22.39
CA ARG A 51 -6.66 5.12 22.95
C ARG A 51 -6.65 3.67 23.39
N ASP A 52 -7.54 3.35 24.32
CA ASP A 52 -7.85 1.98 24.66
C ASP A 52 -8.37 1.21 23.44
N ARG A 53 -8.35 -0.11 23.51
CA ARG A 53 -8.88 -0.97 22.44
C ARG A 53 -10.37 -0.78 22.29
N ASP A 54 -10.84 -0.79 21.07
CA ASP A 54 -12.26 -0.91 20.77
C ASP A 54 -12.62 -2.39 20.72
N SER A 55 -13.59 -2.80 21.55
CA SER A 55 -14.01 -4.20 21.62
C SER A 55 -14.56 -4.78 20.31
N ARG A 56 -14.94 -3.90 19.38
CA ARG A 56 -15.38 -4.29 18.03
C ARG A 56 -14.22 -4.71 17.11
N LEU A 57 -12.98 -4.45 17.50
CA LEU A 57 -11.78 -4.72 16.70
C LEU A 57 -11.01 -5.95 17.16
N TYR A 58 -11.53 -6.73 18.07
CA TYR A 58 -10.97 -8.02 18.47
C TYR A 58 -12.06 -9.02 18.87
N GLY A 59 -11.76 -10.28 18.68
CA GLY A 59 -12.68 -11.36 19.01
C GLY A 59 -12.59 -11.81 20.47
N GLN A 60 -13.66 -12.40 20.97
CA GLN A 60 -13.74 -12.87 22.34
C GLN A 60 -12.69 -13.96 22.66
N ALA A 61 -12.42 -14.86 21.71
CA ALA A 61 -11.46 -15.95 21.93
C ALA A 61 -10.02 -15.44 22.08
N ASN A 62 -9.56 -14.60 21.17
CA ASN A 62 -8.22 -14.00 21.25
C ASN A 62 -8.11 -12.98 22.39
N GLY A 63 -9.14 -12.15 22.59
CA GLY A 63 -9.22 -11.24 23.73
C GLY A 63 -9.12 -11.99 25.05
N GLY A 64 -9.82 -13.13 25.19
CA GLY A 64 -9.76 -13.99 26.36
C GLY A 64 -8.37 -14.47 26.72
N LEU A 65 -7.53 -14.78 25.72
CA LEU A 65 -6.14 -15.20 25.95
C LEU A 65 -5.29 -14.12 26.63
N VAL A 66 -5.63 -12.85 26.45
CA VAL A 66 -4.94 -11.70 27.07
C VAL A 66 -5.77 -11.06 28.18
N GLY A 67 -6.79 -11.77 28.69
CA GLY A 67 -7.61 -11.34 29.84
C GLY A 67 -8.73 -10.36 29.52
N LEU A 68 -9.11 -10.17 28.27
CA LEU A 68 -10.24 -9.35 27.82
C LEU A 68 -11.47 -10.21 27.57
N THR A 69 -12.64 -9.78 28.03
CA THR A 69 -13.90 -10.57 27.95
C THR A 69 -14.99 -9.90 27.13
N ASP A 70 -14.75 -8.70 26.64
CA ASP A 70 -15.74 -7.83 25.99
C ASP A 70 -15.57 -7.76 24.45
N GLY A 71 -14.70 -8.60 23.86
CA GLY A 71 -14.49 -8.63 22.41
C GLY A 71 -15.73 -9.07 21.65
N THR A 72 -16.13 -8.26 20.65
CA THR A 72 -17.27 -8.51 19.76
C THR A 72 -16.89 -8.56 18.29
N GLY A 73 -15.62 -8.37 17.98
CA GLY A 73 -15.06 -8.47 16.64
C GLY A 73 -14.69 -9.89 16.22
N GLY A 74 -14.01 -9.99 15.08
CA GLY A 74 -13.49 -11.26 14.57
C GLY A 74 -12.14 -11.63 15.20
N ASN A 75 -11.87 -12.92 15.30
CA ASN A 75 -10.61 -13.47 15.82
C ASN A 75 -9.56 -13.72 14.71
N THR A 76 -9.78 -13.26 13.50
CA THR A 76 -8.92 -13.63 12.36
C THR A 76 -7.88 -12.59 12.01
N ILE A 77 -7.97 -11.37 12.59
CA ILE A 77 -7.16 -10.21 12.22
C ILE A 77 -6.92 -9.25 13.39
N ASP A 78 -7.13 -9.70 14.59
CA ASP A 78 -7.18 -8.86 15.79
C ASP A 78 -5.86 -8.80 16.57
N GLU A 79 -4.87 -9.61 16.21
CA GLU A 79 -3.59 -9.71 16.93
C GLU A 79 -2.87 -8.34 16.99
N GLY A 80 -2.89 -7.55 15.93
CA GLY A 80 -2.33 -6.21 15.93
C GLY A 80 -3.00 -5.26 16.94
N ASN A 81 -4.31 -5.43 17.16
CA ASN A 81 -5.03 -4.71 18.21
C ASN A 81 -4.69 -5.22 19.61
N LEU A 82 -4.55 -6.52 19.77
CA LEU A 82 -4.30 -7.17 21.06
C LEU A 82 -2.85 -7.04 21.53
N ASN A 83 -1.91 -6.82 20.61
CA ASN A 83 -0.50 -6.67 20.91
C ASN A 83 -0.15 -5.36 21.64
N TYR A 84 -0.92 -4.30 21.44
CA TYR A 84 -0.58 -2.98 21.92
C TYR A 84 -1.66 -2.41 22.85
N ASP A 85 -1.29 -2.09 24.08
CA ASP A 85 -2.13 -1.38 25.04
C ASP A 85 -2.07 0.14 24.79
N LYS A 86 -2.94 0.89 25.41
CA LYS A 86 -2.87 2.34 25.40
C LYS A 86 -1.56 2.82 26.04
N GLY A 87 -0.81 3.61 25.29
CA GLY A 87 0.50 4.07 25.66
C GLY A 87 1.64 3.19 25.12
N ASP A 88 1.36 2.01 24.60
CA ASP A 88 2.38 1.18 24.00
C ASP A 88 2.88 1.75 22.69
N ARG A 89 4.17 1.62 22.47
CA ARG A 89 4.86 2.00 21.27
C ARG A 89 4.75 0.90 20.23
N TYR A 90 4.34 1.23 19.00
CA TYR A 90 4.22 0.26 17.92
C TYR A 90 5.16 0.53 16.73
N THR A 91 5.89 1.65 16.72
CA THR A 91 6.94 1.95 15.75
C THR A 91 7.96 2.91 16.37
N THR A 92 9.22 2.71 16.08
CA THR A 92 10.33 3.63 16.36
C THR A 92 11.26 3.58 15.18
N LEU A 93 11.09 4.53 14.30
CA LEU A 93 11.72 4.56 13.00
C LEU A 93 12.92 5.51 12.99
N PHE A 94 14.08 4.97 12.66
CA PHE A 94 15.21 5.73 12.13
C PHE A 94 15.18 5.63 10.60
N LYS A 95 15.30 6.77 9.92
CA LYS A 95 15.23 6.85 8.46
C LYS A 95 16.23 7.86 7.90
N LEU A 96 16.90 7.47 6.84
CA LEU A 96 17.75 8.31 6.00
C LEU A 96 17.18 8.33 4.58
N ILE A 97 17.01 9.51 4.03
CA ILE A 97 16.75 9.71 2.59
C ILE A 97 17.91 10.54 2.06
N SER A 98 18.56 10.07 1.00
CA SER A 98 19.66 10.75 0.34
C SER A 98 19.40 10.86 -1.15
N GLU A 99 19.73 12.00 -1.71
CA GLU A 99 19.52 12.36 -3.11
C GLU A 99 20.77 13.01 -3.66
N VAL A 100 21.17 12.58 -4.83
CA VAL A 100 22.26 13.17 -5.62
C VAL A 100 21.74 13.49 -7.00
N GLU A 101 21.92 14.73 -7.42
CA GLU A 101 21.73 15.17 -8.80
C GLU A 101 23.06 15.59 -9.38
N VAL A 102 23.32 15.19 -10.62
CA VAL A 102 24.49 15.58 -11.40
C VAL A 102 24.01 16.09 -12.74
N LYS A 103 24.48 17.29 -13.17
CA LYS A 103 24.04 17.90 -14.41
C LYS A 103 25.16 18.63 -15.15
N LYS A 104 25.01 18.74 -16.47
CA LYS A 104 25.83 19.53 -17.37
C LYS A 104 24.95 20.14 -18.47
N GLY A 105 24.82 21.46 -18.46
CA GLY A 105 23.84 22.12 -19.33
C GLY A 105 22.43 21.60 -19.11
N GLU A 106 21.79 21.15 -20.17
CA GLU A 106 20.41 20.63 -20.16
C GLU A 106 20.31 19.14 -19.82
N MET A 107 21.45 18.46 -19.73
CA MET A 107 21.50 17.02 -19.43
C MET A 107 21.82 16.79 -17.96
N GLY A 108 21.17 15.79 -17.34
CA GLY A 108 21.47 15.38 -15.97
C GLY A 108 20.94 14.01 -15.61
N MET A 109 21.26 13.62 -14.39
CA MET A 109 20.76 12.40 -13.75
C MET A 109 20.46 12.68 -12.29
N LEU A 110 19.44 12.00 -11.77
CA LEU A 110 19.05 12.05 -10.37
C LEU A 110 19.00 10.64 -9.79
N LEU A 111 19.62 10.46 -8.62
CA LEU A 111 19.57 9.25 -7.83
C LEU A 111 19.05 9.59 -6.44
N ARG A 112 18.01 8.90 -5.98
CA ARG A 112 17.46 9.02 -4.62
C ARG A 112 17.28 7.64 -4.00
N GLY A 113 17.73 7.50 -2.78
CA GLY A 113 17.58 6.27 -2.00
C GLY A 113 17.06 6.54 -0.61
N LYS A 114 16.48 5.52 0.02
CA LYS A 114 16.13 5.51 1.42
C LYS A 114 16.70 4.30 2.14
N ALA A 115 17.11 4.51 3.40
CA ALA A 115 17.42 3.47 4.36
C ALA A 115 16.54 3.65 5.59
N TRP A 116 16.14 2.55 6.21
CA TRP A 116 15.32 2.60 7.43
C TRP A 116 15.58 1.43 8.36
N TYR A 117 15.31 1.69 9.63
CA TYR A 117 15.33 0.69 10.69
C TYR A 117 14.22 1.03 11.69
N ASP A 118 13.26 0.14 11.86
CA ASP A 118 12.18 0.28 12.83
C ASP A 118 12.47 -0.60 14.05
N GLN A 119 12.99 0.03 15.09
CA GLN A 119 13.48 -0.65 16.29
C GLN A 119 12.34 -1.38 17.02
N ALA A 120 11.17 -0.78 17.13
CA ALA A 120 10.05 -1.41 17.82
C ALA A 120 9.57 -2.67 17.09
N LEU A 121 9.48 -2.62 15.76
CA LEU A 121 9.06 -3.78 14.97
C LEU A 121 10.14 -4.87 14.88
N LYS A 122 11.43 -4.47 14.88
CA LYS A 122 12.55 -5.39 14.66
C LYS A 122 13.01 -6.10 15.91
N ASP A 123 13.05 -5.39 17.04
CA ASP A 123 13.75 -5.84 18.24
C ASP A 123 12.81 -6.14 19.40
N GLU A 124 11.60 -5.56 19.41
CA GLU A 124 10.66 -5.76 20.50
C GLU A 124 9.82 -7.02 20.31
N LYS A 125 9.29 -7.51 21.40
CA LYS A 125 8.41 -8.68 21.43
C LYS A 125 7.01 -8.26 21.79
N VAL A 126 6.02 -8.94 21.23
CA VAL A 126 4.60 -8.71 21.48
C VAL A 126 3.89 -10.03 21.80
N ARG A 127 2.67 -9.97 22.34
CA ARG A 127 1.91 -11.16 22.76
C ARG A 127 1.65 -12.13 21.62
N PHE A 128 1.21 -11.64 20.46
CA PHE A 128 0.93 -12.42 19.26
C PHE A 128 2.02 -12.25 18.20
N GLY A 129 3.28 -12.19 18.64
CA GLY A 129 4.40 -12.03 17.70
C GLY A 129 4.61 -13.27 16.86
N ASN A 130 4.74 -13.10 15.54
CA ASN A 130 5.00 -14.16 14.57
C ASN A 130 4.01 -15.32 14.63
N GLN A 131 2.79 -15.06 15.05
CA GLN A 131 1.73 -16.07 15.16
C GLN A 131 0.52 -15.71 14.32
N GLY A 132 0.71 -15.01 13.20
CA GLY A 132 -0.40 -14.60 12.36
C GLY A 132 -1.46 -15.69 12.28
N ASN A 133 -2.70 -15.39 12.63
CA ASN A 133 -3.88 -16.25 12.63
C ASN A 133 -3.68 -17.71 13.11
N GLY A 134 -2.62 -18.02 13.83
CA GLY A 134 -2.36 -19.34 14.43
C GLY A 134 -1.93 -20.44 13.47
N TYR A 135 -1.85 -20.19 12.19
CA TYR A 135 -1.36 -21.13 11.21
C TYR A 135 0.13 -20.95 10.97
N ASN A 136 0.93 -21.96 11.24
CA ASN A 136 2.39 -21.94 11.09
C ASN A 136 2.91 -22.79 9.93
N GLY A 137 2.04 -23.17 8.98
CA GLY A 137 2.39 -24.02 7.84
C GLY A 137 2.54 -25.52 8.17
N TYR A 138 2.63 -25.84 9.41
CA TYR A 138 2.69 -27.20 9.93
C TYR A 138 1.55 -27.36 10.93
N ALA A 139 0.83 -28.43 10.87
CA ALA A 139 -0.30 -28.70 11.71
C ALA A 139 -0.38 -27.77 12.92
N LEU A 140 -1.47 -27.10 13.10
CA LEU A 140 -1.79 -26.17 14.18
C LEU A 140 -1.24 -26.69 15.53
N SER A 141 0.07 -26.64 15.65
CA SER A 141 0.75 -27.19 16.80
C SER A 141 0.69 -26.17 17.91
N ALA A 142 0.04 -26.58 18.97
CA ALA A 142 0.00 -25.91 20.23
C ALA A 142 -0.62 -24.50 20.17
N SER A 143 -1.91 -24.47 19.88
CA SER A 143 -2.76 -23.52 20.56
C SER A 143 -2.29 -23.41 22.01
N PRO A 144 -2.07 -22.23 22.56
CA PRO A 144 -2.21 -22.08 23.97
C PRO A 144 -3.68 -22.39 24.28
N SER A 145 -3.98 -23.67 24.50
CA SER A 145 -5.25 -24.11 25.07
C SER A 145 -5.27 -23.57 26.48
N GLY A 146 -5.56 -22.29 26.63
CA GLY A 146 -5.41 -21.65 27.90
C GLY A 146 -6.71 -21.05 28.38
N ALA A 147 -6.86 -21.09 29.68
CA ALA A 147 -7.81 -20.28 30.40
C ALA A 147 -7.61 -18.81 30.09
N PRO A 148 -8.61 -17.92 30.25
CA PRO A 148 -8.47 -16.48 30.04
C PRO A 148 -7.21 -15.92 30.70
N GLY A 149 -6.46 -15.08 29.96
CA GLY A 149 -5.23 -14.45 30.46
C GLY A 149 -3.96 -15.30 30.42
N THR A 150 -3.96 -16.44 29.72
CA THR A 150 -2.84 -17.38 29.72
C THR A 150 -1.74 -17.09 28.69
N LEU A 151 -1.98 -16.20 27.72
CA LEU A 151 -0.95 -15.80 26.77
C LEU A 151 -0.03 -14.72 27.38
N THR A 152 0.93 -15.18 28.16
CA THR A 152 1.92 -14.32 28.86
C THR A 152 3.26 -14.23 28.13
N GLU A 153 3.57 -15.21 27.30
CA GLU A 153 4.80 -15.25 26.51
C GLU A 153 4.75 -14.22 25.38
N GLN A 154 5.80 -13.41 25.28
CA GLN A 154 5.97 -12.47 24.18
C GLN A 154 6.97 -13.01 23.16
N ARG A 155 6.68 -12.79 21.88
CA ARG A 155 7.48 -13.25 20.74
C ARG A 155 7.80 -12.10 19.78
N PRO A 156 8.93 -12.17 19.05
CA PRO A 156 9.26 -11.16 18.06
C PRO A 156 8.27 -11.17 16.91
N LEU A 157 8.06 -10.02 16.30
CA LEU A 157 7.42 -9.92 15.00
C LEU A 157 8.38 -10.43 13.91
N SER A 158 7.83 -10.81 12.74
CA SER A 158 8.62 -11.25 11.60
C SER A 158 8.20 -10.51 10.33
N ASP A 159 9.19 -10.07 9.56
CA ASP A 159 9.02 -9.52 8.22
C ASP A 159 9.47 -10.50 7.12
N SER A 160 9.64 -11.77 7.48
CA SER A 160 10.06 -12.82 6.55
C SER A 160 9.00 -13.04 5.46
N GLY A 161 9.44 -13.18 4.21
CA GLY A 161 8.56 -13.41 3.07
C GLY A 161 7.82 -12.18 2.54
N PHE A 162 7.93 -11.01 3.17
CA PHE A 162 7.32 -9.78 2.67
C PHE A 162 8.21 -9.04 1.67
N ASP A 163 7.59 -8.19 0.87
CA ASP A 163 8.29 -7.29 -0.04
C ASP A 163 9.28 -6.38 0.69
N ARG A 164 10.32 -5.95 -0.02
CA ARG A 164 11.40 -5.15 0.58
C ARG A 164 10.91 -3.92 1.34
N LEU A 165 9.94 -3.18 0.78
CA LEU A 165 9.39 -1.97 1.40
C LEU A 165 8.50 -2.25 2.62
N ASN A 166 8.03 -3.49 2.78
CA ASN A 166 7.23 -3.92 3.93
C ASN A 166 8.10 -4.42 5.09
N LYS A 167 9.40 -4.56 4.89
CA LYS A 167 10.32 -5.04 5.91
C LYS A 167 10.55 -3.98 6.99
N PHE A 168 10.89 -4.45 8.18
CA PHE A 168 11.15 -3.58 9.34
C PHE A 168 12.45 -2.80 9.23
N SER A 169 13.35 -3.24 8.36
CA SER A 169 14.59 -2.53 8.02
C SER A 169 14.99 -2.78 6.58
N GLY A 170 15.68 -1.84 5.96
CA GLY A 170 16.13 -2.02 4.59
C GLY A 170 16.79 -0.82 3.95
N LEU A 171 17.17 -1.04 2.70
CA LEU A 171 17.66 -0.04 1.76
C LEU A 171 16.87 -0.18 0.46
N TYR A 172 16.43 0.94 -0.10
CA TYR A 172 15.66 0.96 -1.33
C TYR A 172 16.06 2.15 -2.21
N LEU A 173 16.29 1.86 -3.50
CA LEU A 173 16.50 2.89 -4.51
C LEU A 173 15.13 3.42 -4.97
N LEU A 174 14.87 4.68 -4.70
CA LEU A 174 13.68 5.39 -5.14
C LEU A 174 13.85 5.86 -6.58
N ASP A 175 14.20 7.12 -6.78
CA ASP A 175 14.42 7.69 -8.10
C ASP A 175 15.79 7.29 -8.65
N ALA A 176 15.83 6.99 -9.93
CA ALA A 176 17.04 6.74 -10.68
C ALA A 176 16.75 6.98 -12.16
N TYR A 177 16.90 8.21 -12.62
CA TYR A 177 16.62 8.58 -13.99
C TYR A 177 17.65 9.56 -14.54
N ALA A 178 17.80 9.52 -15.87
CA ALA A 178 18.52 10.55 -16.63
C ALA A 178 17.52 11.40 -17.41
N TYR A 179 17.91 12.63 -17.69
CA TYR A 179 17.10 13.56 -18.45
C TYR A 179 17.97 14.43 -19.38
N ASN A 180 17.35 14.92 -20.43
CA ASN A 180 17.91 15.96 -21.29
C ASN A 180 16.78 16.80 -21.88
N THR A 181 17.08 18.06 -22.15
CA THR A 181 16.19 18.97 -22.87
C THR A 181 16.76 19.23 -24.26
N PHE A 182 15.97 18.98 -25.27
CA PHE A 182 16.27 19.23 -26.68
C PHE A 182 15.44 20.40 -27.17
N GLU A 183 15.89 21.05 -28.21
CA GLU A 183 15.10 22.05 -28.91
C GLU A 183 14.45 21.41 -30.14
N VAL A 184 13.12 21.44 -30.21
CA VAL A 184 12.32 20.87 -31.29
C VAL A 184 11.35 21.93 -31.78
N ALA A 185 11.45 22.33 -33.04
CA ALA A 185 10.64 23.40 -33.64
C ALA A 185 10.74 24.75 -32.88
N GLY A 186 11.90 25.07 -32.32
CA GLY A 186 12.12 26.29 -31.53
C GLY A 186 11.50 26.26 -30.13
N GLN A 187 11.11 25.10 -29.66
CA GLN A 187 10.50 24.89 -28.34
C GLN A 187 11.19 23.75 -27.55
N PRO A 188 11.29 23.82 -26.22
CA PRO A 188 11.95 22.79 -25.43
C PRO A 188 11.14 21.50 -25.41
N LEU A 189 11.84 20.38 -25.67
CA LEU A 189 11.39 19.01 -25.45
C LEU A 189 12.25 18.40 -24.35
N GLN A 190 11.69 18.20 -23.16
CA GLN A 190 12.35 17.47 -22.11
C GLN A 190 12.02 15.97 -22.21
N VAL A 191 13.03 15.12 -22.15
CA VAL A 191 12.90 13.67 -22.11
C VAL A 191 13.53 13.15 -20.84
N ARG A 192 12.83 12.28 -20.11
CA ARG A 192 13.32 11.59 -18.91
C ARG A 192 13.17 10.08 -19.08
N ALA A 193 14.18 9.32 -18.66
CA ALA A 193 14.15 7.87 -18.71
C ALA A 193 14.71 7.25 -17.43
N GLY A 194 13.98 6.36 -16.81
CA GLY A 194 14.37 5.70 -15.56
C GLY A 194 13.26 5.59 -14.54
N ASN A 195 13.62 5.23 -13.31
CA ASN A 195 12.71 5.22 -12.18
C ASN A 195 12.39 6.66 -11.77
N GLN A 196 11.15 7.07 -11.94
CA GLN A 196 10.70 8.43 -11.64
C GLN A 196 9.24 8.47 -11.22
N VAL A 197 8.85 9.55 -10.58
CA VAL A 197 7.46 9.88 -10.26
C VAL A 197 6.92 10.81 -11.34
N VAL A 198 5.76 10.49 -11.87
CA VAL A 198 4.96 11.34 -12.76
C VAL A 198 3.68 11.70 -12.05
N ASN A 199 3.45 12.99 -11.88
CA ASN A 199 2.31 13.50 -11.13
C ASN A 199 1.37 14.26 -12.06
N TRP A 200 0.15 13.75 -12.24
CA TRP A 200 -0.89 14.36 -13.05
C TRP A 200 -2.13 14.67 -12.21
N GLY A 201 -2.81 15.75 -12.57
CA GLY A 201 -4.02 16.20 -11.87
C GLY A 201 -3.72 17.01 -10.61
N GLU A 202 -4.78 17.36 -9.89
CA GLU A 202 -4.76 18.30 -8.76
C GLU A 202 -5.11 17.63 -7.42
N SER A 203 -5.29 16.31 -7.40
CA SER A 203 -5.69 15.61 -6.19
C SER A 203 -4.54 15.46 -5.19
N LEU A 204 -4.79 15.83 -3.94
CA LEU A 204 -3.80 15.80 -2.86
C LEU A 204 -3.90 14.51 -2.02
N PHE A 205 -5.11 14.12 -1.59
CA PHE A 205 -5.31 13.07 -0.60
C PHE A 205 -5.96 11.81 -1.16
N ILE A 206 -6.86 11.96 -2.12
CA ILE A 206 -7.58 10.85 -2.72
C ILE A 206 -7.14 10.72 -4.17
N GLN A 207 -6.64 9.56 -4.54
CA GLN A 207 -6.18 9.32 -5.91
C GLN A 207 -7.32 9.50 -6.92
N GLY A 208 -7.16 10.46 -7.81
CA GLY A 208 -7.99 10.72 -8.97
C GLY A 208 -7.21 10.43 -10.24
N LEU A 209 -6.68 11.48 -10.88
CA LEU A 209 -5.76 11.38 -12.01
C LEU A 209 -4.37 10.93 -11.59
N ASN A 210 -3.97 11.21 -10.35
CA ASN A 210 -2.67 10.87 -9.81
C ASN A 210 -2.58 9.39 -9.40
N GLN A 211 -2.58 8.47 -10.38
CA GLN A 211 -2.51 7.02 -10.17
C GLN A 211 -1.39 6.32 -10.94
N ILE A 212 -0.51 7.10 -11.56
CA ILE A 212 0.60 6.55 -12.37
C ILE A 212 1.59 5.80 -11.48
N ASN A 213 1.86 6.32 -10.28
CA ASN A 213 2.81 5.78 -9.34
C ASN A 213 2.13 4.99 -8.20
N PRO A 214 2.70 3.85 -7.76
CA PRO A 214 2.26 3.19 -6.54
C PRO A 214 2.50 4.06 -5.30
N ILE A 215 1.77 3.79 -4.24
CA ILE A 215 1.95 4.44 -2.93
C ILE A 215 2.62 3.46 -1.97
N ASP A 216 3.67 3.89 -1.28
CA ASP A 216 4.27 3.16 -0.16
C ASP A 216 3.39 3.35 1.09
N VAL A 217 2.38 2.49 1.24
CA VAL A 217 1.43 2.57 2.36
C VAL A 217 2.12 2.43 3.72
N PRO A 218 3.06 1.50 3.93
CA PRO A 218 3.85 1.43 5.17
C PRO A 218 4.57 2.74 5.51
N SER A 219 5.25 3.35 4.55
CA SER A 219 5.95 4.62 4.77
C SER A 219 5.01 5.78 5.06
N PHE A 220 3.86 5.83 4.40
CA PHE A 220 2.87 6.89 4.60
C PHE A 220 2.32 6.93 6.04
N ARG A 221 2.22 5.78 6.71
CA ARG A 221 1.71 5.66 8.08
C ARG A 221 2.77 5.84 9.16
N LYS A 222 4.05 5.89 8.79
CA LYS A 222 5.17 6.01 9.73
C LYS A 222 5.48 7.47 10.07
N PRO A 223 6.05 7.74 11.26
CA PRO A 223 6.43 9.08 11.63
C PRO A 223 7.46 9.66 10.67
N GLY A 224 7.34 10.96 10.39
CA GLY A 224 8.24 11.67 9.48
C GLY A 224 8.09 11.27 8.00
N ALA A 225 6.92 10.80 7.57
CA ALA A 225 6.63 10.51 6.17
C ALA A 225 6.82 11.77 5.29
N GLN A 226 7.46 11.60 4.14
CA GLN A 226 7.68 12.66 3.15
C GLN A 226 7.07 12.23 1.81
N LEU A 227 6.42 13.16 1.09
CA LEU A 227 5.78 12.84 -0.19
C LEU A 227 6.75 12.21 -1.20
N LYS A 228 8.02 12.65 -1.20
CA LYS A 228 9.08 12.13 -2.08
C LYS A 228 9.46 10.66 -1.84
N GLU A 229 8.98 10.04 -0.75
CA GLU A 229 9.17 8.61 -0.48
C GLU A 229 7.87 7.81 -0.56
N VAL A 230 6.73 8.51 -0.44
CA VAL A 230 5.39 7.89 -0.45
C VAL A 230 4.99 7.51 -1.87
N PHE A 231 5.20 8.38 -2.85
CA PHE A 231 5.00 8.02 -4.26
C PHE A 231 6.21 7.25 -4.76
N LEU A 232 6.01 5.99 -5.09
CA LEU A 232 7.09 5.11 -5.53
C LEU A 232 7.42 5.35 -6.99
N PRO A 233 8.68 5.63 -7.31
CA PRO A 233 9.13 5.76 -8.68
C PRO A 233 8.98 4.43 -9.44
N VAL A 234 8.56 4.53 -10.69
CA VAL A 234 8.45 3.41 -11.63
C VAL A 234 9.26 3.68 -12.88
N PRO A 235 9.72 2.62 -13.59
CA PRO A 235 10.50 2.78 -14.80
C PRO A 235 9.64 3.35 -15.94
N ILE A 236 9.85 4.61 -16.28
CA ILE A 236 9.08 5.39 -17.24
C ILE A 236 10.01 6.09 -18.22
N LEU A 237 9.64 6.08 -19.50
CA LEU A 237 10.04 7.07 -20.47
C LEU A 237 8.97 8.16 -20.50
N GLN A 238 9.34 9.39 -20.18
CA GLN A 238 8.50 10.57 -20.18
C GLN A 238 9.04 11.58 -21.18
N ALA A 239 8.15 12.22 -21.92
CA ALA A 239 8.47 13.32 -22.80
C ALA A 239 7.50 14.47 -22.53
N SER A 240 8.02 15.68 -22.41
CA SER A 240 7.23 16.91 -22.21
C SER A 240 7.68 17.96 -23.24
N GLN A 241 6.78 18.31 -24.17
CA GLN A 241 7.00 19.26 -25.25
C GLN A 241 6.23 20.54 -24.98
N SER A 242 6.92 21.65 -24.92
CA SER A 242 6.28 22.97 -24.96
C SER A 242 5.73 23.26 -26.37
N LEU A 243 4.57 23.90 -26.42
CA LEU A 243 3.92 24.36 -27.63
C LEU A 243 3.88 25.91 -27.66
N GLY A 244 4.74 26.58 -26.88
CA GLY A 244 4.74 28.03 -26.71
C GLY A 244 3.43 28.52 -26.07
N ASP A 245 2.79 29.52 -26.65
CA ASP A 245 1.56 30.12 -26.14
C ASP A 245 0.34 29.11 -26.13
N PHE A 246 0.49 27.99 -26.82
CA PHE A 246 -0.55 26.96 -26.86
C PHE A 246 -0.45 25.93 -25.71
N GLY A 247 0.47 26.15 -24.75
CA GLY A 247 0.64 25.26 -23.60
C GLY A 247 1.67 24.17 -23.82
N GLY A 248 1.39 22.94 -23.36
CA GLY A 248 2.33 21.83 -23.46
C GLY A 248 1.65 20.47 -23.52
N ILE A 249 2.35 19.52 -24.11
CA ILE A 249 1.94 18.11 -24.17
C ILE A 249 2.95 17.30 -23.38
N GLU A 250 2.45 16.39 -22.56
CA GLU A 250 3.26 15.42 -21.83
C GLU A 250 2.78 14.00 -22.12
N ALA A 251 3.72 13.08 -22.37
CA ALA A 251 3.43 11.69 -22.58
C ALA A 251 4.33 10.82 -21.71
N PHE A 252 3.81 9.69 -21.26
CA PHE A 252 4.61 8.67 -20.63
C PHE A 252 4.33 7.27 -21.19
N TRP A 253 5.37 6.43 -21.11
CA TRP A 253 5.29 5.00 -21.33
C TRP A 253 6.09 4.28 -20.25
N GLN A 254 5.42 3.38 -19.52
CA GLN A 254 6.04 2.59 -18.47
C GLN A 254 6.40 1.21 -19.01
N TRP A 255 7.65 0.79 -18.82
CA TRP A 255 8.15 -0.50 -19.32
C TRP A 255 8.26 -1.58 -18.24
N LYS A 256 7.97 -1.26 -16.97
CA LYS A 256 7.94 -2.25 -15.89
C LYS A 256 6.91 -1.85 -14.83
N TRP A 257 5.97 -2.75 -14.59
CA TRP A 257 4.94 -2.57 -13.59
C TRP A 257 5.50 -2.77 -12.16
N LYS A 258 4.93 -2.05 -11.18
CA LYS A 258 5.16 -2.21 -9.74
C LYS A 258 3.84 -2.07 -8.98
N ASN A 259 3.68 -2.87 -7.91
CA ASN A 259 2.53 -2.78 -7.01
C ASN A 259 2.72 -1.73 -5.91
N THR A 260 1.62 -1.34 -5.30
CA THR A 260 1.58 -0.66 -4.02
C THR A 260 1.95 -1.67 -2.92
N PRO A 261 3.04 -1.46 -2.15
CA PRO A 261 3.33 -2.25 -0.98
C PRO A 261 2.30 -1.95 0.11
N ILE A 262 1.88 -2.97 0.83
CA ILE A 262 0.96 -2.88 1.96
C ILE A 262 1.66 -3.40 3.21
N GLU A 263 1.12 -3.04 4.39
CA GLU A 263 1.74 -3.40 5.66
C GLU A 263 2.04 -4.89 5.78
N ALA A 264 3.17 -5.21 6.37
CA ALA A 264 3.44 -6.55 6.85
C ALA A 264 2.42 -6.90 7.93
N SER A 265 1.90 -8.12 7.91
CA SER A 265 0.93 -8.60 8.89
C SER A 265 1.60 -9.26 10.12
N CYS A 266 0.97 -10.27 10.70
CA CYS A 266 1.48 -11.05 11.82
C CYS A 266 1.61 -10.28 13.14
N GLY A 267 0.55 -9.60 13.52
CA GLY A 267 0.53 -8.89 14.79
C GLY A 267 1.13 -7.48 14.75
N ASN A 268 1.53 -6.98 13.58
CA ASN A 268 1.82 -5.56 13.39
C ASN A 268 0.57 -4.72 13.72
N TYR A 269 0.75 -3.54 14.25
CA TYR A 269 -0.34 -2.64 14.63
C TYR A 269 -1.35 -2.39 13.49
N TRP A 270 -0.90 -2.31 12.25
CA TRP A 270 -1.70 -2.07 11.06
C TRP A 270 -2.12 -3.36 10.33
N SER A 271 -1.94 -4.51 10.95
CA SER A 271 -2.27 -5.77 10.30
C SER A 271 -3.76 -5.90 9.99
N VAL A 272 -4.05 -6.48 8.82
CA VAL A 272 -5.39 -6.84 8.36
C VAL A 272 -5.34 -8.23 7.73
N ALA A 273 -6.45 -8.96 7.69
CA ALA A 273 -6.50 -10.35 7.21
C ALA A 273 -5.87 -10.55 5.82
N ALA A 274 -6.14 -9.63 4.90
CA ALA A 274 -5.60 -9.69 3.55
C ALA A 274 -4.06 -9.63 3.51
N ASN A 275 -3.43 -9.02 4.51
CA ASN A 275 -1.98 -8.90 4.57
C ASN A 275 -1.29 -10.19 5.00
N ASN A 276 -2.03 -11.18 5.51
CA ASN A 276 -1.49 -12.50 5.80
C ASN A 276 -1.19 -13.30 4.54
N ILE A 277 -1.65 -12.84 3.37
CA ILE A 277 -1.35 -13.41 2.08
C ILE A 277 -0.21 -12.60 1.48
N SER A 278 0.93 -13.24 1.21
CA SER A 278 2.04 -12.58 0.52
C SER A 278 1.96 -12.78 -0.99
N PRO A 279 2.11 -11.73 -1.80
CA PRO A 279 2.12 -11.88 -3.24
C PRO A 279 3.39 -12.58 -3.76
N ASN A 280 4.47 -12.60 -2.98
CA ASN A 280 5.79 -13.00 -3.46
C ASN A 280 6.32 -14.29 -2.82
N ALA A 281 5.80 -14.71 -1.67
CA ALA A 281 6.29 -15.91 -1.02
C ALA A 281 5.21 -16.60 -0.17
N PRO A 282 4.92 -17.86 -0.43
CA PRO A 282 4.26 -18.72 0.51
C PRO A 282 5.03 -18.73 1.83
N GLY A 283 4.38 -18.49 2.94
CA GLY A 283 5.00 -18.58 4.26
C GLY A 283 5.22 -17.27 5.02
N ALA A 284 5.00 -16.11 4.40
CA ALA A 284 4.91 -14.88 5.16
C ALA A 284 3.70 -14.93 6.09
N CYS A 285 3.87 -14.74 7.38
CA CYS A 285 2.79 -14.79 8.36
C CYS A 285 1.89 -16.02 8.23
N ASN A 286 2.47 -17.17 7.92
CA ASN A 286 1.77 -18.42 7.66
C ASN A 286 0.96 -18.45 6.36
N ASN A 287 0.92 -17.37 5.61
CA ASN A 287 0.32 -17.25 4.28
C ASN A 287 -1.05 -17.94 4.16
N ALA A 288 -1.93 -17.66 5.11
CA ALA A 288 -3.26 -18.26 5.16
C ALA A 288 -4.31 -17.29 5.72
N VAL A 289 -5.55 -17.49 5.31
CA VAL A 289 -6.72 -16.82 5.88
C VAL A 289 -7.47 -17.80 6.76
N THR A 290 -7.72 -17.42 8.00
CA THR A 290 -8.49 -18.24 8.94
C THR A 290 -9.98 -18.12 8.65
N LEU A 291 -10.68 -19.25 8.65
CA LEU A 291 -12.12 -19.34 8.37
C LEU A 291 -12.98 -19.36 9.62
N THR A 292 -12.42 -19.70 10.78
CA THR A 292 -13.21 -19.88 12.00
C THR A 292 -12.92 -18.78 13.01
N GLN A 293 -13.98 -18.29 13.63
CA GLN A 293 -13.89 -17.30 14.71
C GLN A 293 -13.75 -17.93 16.11
N SER A 294 -13.96 -19.25 16.22
CA SER A 294 -14.06 -19.92 17.51
C SER A 294 -12.74 -20.40 18.10
N ASN A 295 -11.70 -20.44 17.28
CA ASN A 295 -10.36 -20.78 17.74
C ASN A 295 -9.32 -20.07 16.88
N PRO A 296 -8.64 -19.05 17.40
CA PRO A 296 -7.63 -18.29 16.67
C PRO A 296 -6.44 -19.15 16.25
N TYR A 297 -6.21 -20.23 16.97
CA TYR A 297 -5.13 -21.17 16.70
C TYR A 297 -5.64 -22.40 15.96
N GLY A 298 -6.85 -22.31 15.40
CA GLY A 298 -7.44 -23.21 14.45
C GLY A 298 -7.19 -24.69 14.75
N ALA A 299 -7.73 -25.20 15.81
CA ALA A 299 -7.50 -26.61 16.20
C ALA A 299 -8.07 -27.63 15.21
N THR A 300 -8.79 -27.18 14.18
CA THR A 300 -9.41 -28.08 13.20
C THR A 300 -8.72 -27.95 11.84
N VAL A 301 -8.23 -29.02 11.34
CA VAL A 301 -7.79 -29.19 9.94
C VAL A 301 -8.93 -28.70 9.04
N GLY A 302 -8.65 -27.72 8.17
CA GLY A 302 -9.67 -27.09 7.31
C GLY A 302 -10.21 -25.74 7.78
N ALA A 303 -9.79 -25.25 8.94
CA ALA A 303 -10.19 -23.95 9.44
C ALA A 303 -9.46 -22.75 8.79
N TYR A 304 -8.68 -22.96 7.76
CA TYR A 304 -7.93 -21.95 7.06
C TYR A 304 -7.91 -22.19 5.55
N VAL A 305 -7.68 -21.11 4.80
CA VAL A 305 -7.44 -21.13 3.36
C VAL A 305 -6.01 -20.70 3.10
N PRO A 306 -5.18 -21.56 2.51
CA PRO A 306 -3.79 -21.19 2.22
C PRO A 306 -3.71 -20.13 1.14
N GLY A 307 -2.71 -19.24 1.24
CA GLY A 307 -2.30 -18.33 0.20
C GLY A 307 -1.35 -19.03 -0.78
N ILE A 308 -1.49 -18.71 -2.04
CA ILE A 308 -0.53 -19.09 -3.10
C ILE A 308 0.10 -17.85 -3.72
N GLU A 309 1.08 -18.06 -4.62
CA GLU A 309 1.72 -16.96 -5.32
C GLU A 309 0.70 -16.08 -6.06
N GLY A 310 0.84 -14.76 -5.91
CA GLY A 310 -0.03 -13.78 -6.52
C GLY A 310 0.18 -13.62 -8.02
N ARG A 311 -0.83 -13.14 -8.72
CA ARG A 311 -0.77 -12.82 -10.15
C ARG A 311 -0.48 -11.34 -10.32
N LYS A 312 0.76 -11.02 -10.68
CA LYS A 312 1.18 -9.64 -11.00
C LYS A 312 0.56 -9.20 -12.33
N ALA A 313 0.34 -7.90 -12.48
CA ALA A 313 0.03 -7.35 -13.78
C ALA A 313 1.26 -7.45 -14.71
N LYS A 314 1.01 -7.46 -16.00
CA LYS A 314 2.10 -7.46 -17.00
C LYS A 314 2.88 -6.14 -16.99
N ASP A 315 4.10 -6.19 -17.47
CA ASP A 315 4.96 -5.02 -17.55
C ASP A 315 4.57 -4.05 -18.68
N ALA A 316 3.86 -4.53 -19.70
CA ALA A 316 3.48 -3.74 -20.87
C ALA A 316 2.04 -3.21 -20.78
N GLY A 317 1.76 -2.07 -21.45
CA GLY A 317 0.41 -1.54 -21.62
C GLY A 317 0.08 -0.35 -20.73
N GLU A 318 1.06 0.21 -20.03
CA GLU A 318 0.87 1.43 -19.23
C GLU A 318 1.44 2.63 -19.97
N PHE A 319 0.58 3.57 -20.32
CA PHE A 319 0.93 4.78 -21.05
C PHE A 319 -0.14 5.86 -20.85
N GLY A 320 0.21 7.10 -21.14
CA GLY A 320 -0.72 8.21 -21.08
C GLY A 320 -0.25 9.44 -21.83
N LEU A 321 -1.20 10.33 -22.03
CA LEU A 321 -1.03 11.63 -22.66
C LEU A 321 -1.75 12.68 -21.82
N ALA A 322 -1.11 13.82 -21.63
CA ALA A 322 -1.67 15.01 -21.01
C ALA A 322 -1.45 16.22 -21.91
N TYR A 323 -2.41 17.12 -21.92
CA TYR A 323 -2.29 18.46 -22.52
C TYR A 323 -2.67 19.49 -21.47
N ARG A 324 -1.82 20.53 -21.31
CA ARG A 324 -2.08 21.61 -20.37
C ARG A 324 -1.89 22.95 -21.07
N PHE A 325 -2.74 23.90 -20.75
CA PHE A 325 -2.60 25.28 -21.20
C PHE A 325 -3.13 26.24 -20.14
N THR A 326 -2.61 27.46 -20.15
CA THR A 326 -3.09 28.56 -19.31
C THR A 326 -3.99 29.46 -20.14
N SER A 327 -5.14 29.82 -19.60
CA SER A 327 -6.02 30.84 -20.14
C SER A 327 -5.76 32.15 -19.43
N ASP A 328 -5.13 33.12 -20.10
CA ASP A 328 -4.86 34.45 -19.54
C ASP A 328 -6.15 35.17 -19.16
N ALA A 329 -7.23 34.95 -19.94
CA ALA A 329 -8.51 35.59 -19.69
C ALA A 329 -9.20 35.12 -18.39
N LEU A 330 -8.88 33.91 -17.93
CA LEU A 330 -9.45 33.33 -16.74
C LEU A 330 -8.44 33.19 -15.59
N ASP A 331 -7.19 33.55 -15.84
CA ASP A 331 -6.06 33.32 -14.92
C ASP A 331 -6.07 31.86 -14.38
N THR A 332 -6.26 30.92 -15.29
CA THR A 332 -6.54 29.50 -14.94
C THR A 332 -5.74 28.59 -15.84
N GLU A 333 -5.02 27.64 -15.22
CA GLU A 333 -4.44 26.50 -15.92
C GLU A 333 -5.48 25.39 -16.08
N PHE A 334 -5.63 24.87 -17.28
CA PHE A 334 -6.47 23.71 -17.60
C PHE A 334 -5.62 22.52 -18.02
N GLY A 335 -6.02 21.33 -17.57
CA GLY A 335 -5.41 20.07 -17.95
C GLY A 335 -6.41 19.06 -18.51
N PHE A 336 -5.99 18.31 -19.53
CA PHE A 336 -6.73 17.21 -20.14
C PHE A 336 -5.85 15.96 -20.13
N TYR A 337 -6.41 14.83 -19.70
CA TYR A 337 -5.63 13.62 -19.43
C TYR A 337 -6.32 12.38 -19.99
N GLY A 338 -5.52 11.47 -20.53
CA GLY A 338 -5.94 10.13 -20.90
C GLY A 338 -4.84 9.13 -20.66
N MET A 339 -5.13 8.05 -19.93
CA MET A 339 -4.14 7.01 -19.66
C MET A 339 -4.76 5.61 -19.57
N ASN A 340 -3.94 4.61 -19.85
CA ASN A 340 -4.20 3.22 -19.54
C ASN A 340 -3.19 2.75 -18.51
N ILE A 341 -3.66 2.24 -17.38
CA ILE A 341 -2.82 1.76 -16.28
C ILE A 341 -3.31 0.40 -15.80
N HIS A 342 -2.46 -0.30 -15.05
CA HIS A 342 -2.83 -1.51 -14.35
C HIS A 342 -3.09 -1.20 -12.86
N SER A 343 -3.95 -1.98 -12.22
CA SER A 343 -4.20 -1.80 -10.79
C SER A 343 -2.89 -1.90 -10.00
N ARG A 344 -2.65 -0.94 -9.13
CA ARG A 344 -1.52 -0.95 -8.18
C ARG A 344 -1.88 -1.65 -6.88
N THR A 345 -3.17 -1.65 -6.54
CA THR A 345 -3.70 -2.28 -5.35
C THR A 345 -4.21 -3.67 -5.69
N PRO A 346 -3.88 -4.68 -4.89
CA PRO A 346 -4.33 -6.04 -5.14
C PRO A 346 -5.81 -6.22 -4.84
N VAL A 347 -6.38 -7.22 -5.50
CA VAL A 347 -7.66 -7.83 -5.12
C VAL A 347 -7.41 -9.30 -4.78
N ILE A 348 -8.24 -9.86 -3.92
CA ILE A 348 -8.16 -11.28 -3.54
C ILE A 348 -9.04 -12.09 -4.48
N SER A 349 -8.47 -13.11 -5.07
CA SER A 349 -9.16 -14.10 -5.89
C SER A 349 -8.90 -15.51 -5.39
N VAL A 350 -9.63 -16.48 -5.91
CA VAL A 350 -9.61 -17.87 -5.45
C VAL A 350 -9.21 -18.82 -6.59
N GLN A 351 -8.42 -19.82 -6.24
CA GLN A 351 -8.03 -20.92 -7.13
C GLN A 351 -8.41 -22.25 -6.49
N LYS A 352 -9.11 -23.11 -7.20
CA LYS A 352 -9.37 -24.49 -6.78
C LYS A 352 -8.05 -25.27 -6.68
N GLY A 353 -7.89 -26.04 -5.60
CA GLY A 353 -6.64 -26.74 -5.33
C GLY A 353 -5.52 -25.81 -4.84
N GLY A 354 -4.28 -26.31 -4.88
CA GLY A 354 -3.09 -25.57 -4.47
C GLY A 354 -2.87 -25.50 -2.97
N GLY A 355 -3.84 -25.89 -2.17
CA GLY A 355 -3.75 -25.99 -0.72
C GLY A 355 -3.22 -27.35 -0.28
N ALA A 356 -2.46 -27.37 0.80
CA ALA A 356 -2.15 -28.61 1.50
C ALA A 356 -3.46 -29.21 2.07
N THR A 357 -3.71 -30.42 1.73
CA THR A 357 -4.65 -31.45 2.25
C THR A 357 -5.98 -31.05 2.91
N ALA A 358 -6.19 -29.81 3.36
CA ALA A 358 -7.34 -29.44 4.18
C ALA A 358 -8.28 -28.40 3.56
N SER A 359 -7.86 -27.65 2.55
CA SER A 359 -8.71 -26.69 1.85
C SER A 359 -8.88 -27.08 0.39
N PRO A 360 -10.13 -27.14 -0.14
CA PRO A 360 -10.36 -27.44 -1.54
C PRO A 360 -9.93 -26.30 -2.49
N PHE A 361 -9.55 -25.17 -1.95
CA PHE A 361 -9.14 -23.98 -2.69
C PHE A 361 -8.08 -23.18 -1.95
N SER A 362 -7.44 -22.26 -2.66
CA SER A 362 -6.43 -21.32 -2.17
C SER A 362 -6.83 -19.92 -2.56
N VAL A 363 -6.33 -18.93 -1.83
CA VAL A 363 -6.50 -17.51 -2.12
C VAL A 363 -5.19 -16.89 -2.61
N PHE A 364 -5.28 -15.85 -3.41
CA PHE A 364 -4.11 -15.12 -3.88
C PHE A 364 -4.46 -13.69 -4.22
N TRP A 365 -3.44 -12.85 -4.24
CA TRP A 365 -3.56 -11.49 -4.74
C TRP A 365 -3.39 -11.45 -6.24
N GLU A 366 -4.25 -10.70 -6.91
CA GLU A 366 -4.05 -10.34 -8.30
C GLU A 366 -4.24 -8.86 -8.54
N TYR A 367 -3.65 -8.40 -9.62
CA TYR A 367 -3.65 -6.99 -10.03
C TYR A 367 -4.30 -6.86 -11.41
N PRO A 368 -5.61 -6.55 -11.46
CA PRO A 368 -6.33 -6.45 -12.72
C PRO A 368 -5.76 -5.36 -13.63
N GLU A 369 -5.66 -5.69 -14.91
CA GLU A 369 -5.03 -4.84 -15.92
C GLU A 369 -6.03 -3.93 -16.65
N ASN A 370 -5.50 -2.92 -17.38
CA ASN A 370 -6.21 -2.09 -18.35
C ASN A 370 -7.38 -1.27 -17.76
N VAL A 371 -7.11 -0.54 -16.69
CA VAL A 371 -7.98 0.52 -16.20
C VAL A 371 -7.72 1.77 -17.03
N LYS A 372 -8.73 2.26 -17.72
CA LYS A 372 -8.65 3.50 -18.52
C LYS A 372 -9.09 4.67 -17.68
N VAL A 373 -8.28 5.71 -17.63
CA VAL A 373 -8.56 6.93 -16.87
C VAL A 373 -8.55 8.11 -17.82
N TYR A 374 -9.60 8.91 -17.75
CA TYR A 374 -9.75 10.17 -18.48
C TYR A 374 -10.06 11.27 -17.48
N GLY A 375 -9.63 12.48 -17.73
CA GLY A 375 -10.02 13.56 -16.85
C GLY A 375 -9.63 14.93 -17.34
N VAL A 376 -10.16 15.89 -16.62
CA VAL A 376 -9.85 17.31 -16.78
C VAL A 376 -9.52 17.92 -15.42
N SER A 377 -8.62 18.89 -15.40
CA SER A 377 -8.32 19.67 -14.20
C SER A 377 -8.34 21.16 -14.50
N ALA A 378 -8.53 21.95 -13.45
CA ALA A 378 -8.37 23.38 -13.48
C ALA A 378 -7.73 23.85 -12.18
N ALA A 379 -6.79 24.79 -12.27
CA ALA A 379 -6.13 25.42 -11.13
C ALA A 379 -6.04 26.93 -11.35
N THR A 380 -6.47 27.70 -10.35
CA THR A 380 -6.54 29.17 -10.41
C THR A 380 -6.23 29.81 -9.07
N ASN A 381 -5.90 31.11 -9.08
CA ASN A 381 -5.81 31.92 -7.89
C ASN A 381 -7.03 32.84 -7.79
N LEU A 382 -7.88 32.61 -6.80
CA LEU A 382 -9.10 33.36 -6.58
C LEU A 382 -9.01 34.15 -5.26
N ALA A 383 -8.96 35.46 -5.32
CA ALA A 383 -8.93 36.34 -4.15
C ALA A 383 -7.84 35.98 -3.11
N GLY A 384 -6.66 35.56 -3.59
CA GLY A 384 -5.52 35.14 -2.73
C GLY A 384 -5.56 33.68 -2.27
N TRP A 385 -6.57 32.91 -2.68
CA TRP A 385 -6.67 31.47 -2.44
C TRP A 385 -6.24 30.73 -3.71
N SER A 386 -5.39 29.71 -3.55
CA SER A 386 -5.13 28.76 -4.61
C SER A 386 -6.24 27.72 -4.61
N VAL A 387 -7.00 27.66 -5.66
CA VAL A 387 -8.14 26.74 -5.83
C VAL A 387 -7.85 25.82 -6.99
N ALA A 388 -7.94 24.53 -6.76
CA ALA A 388 -7.77 23.53 -7.80
C ALA A 388 -8.88 22.48 -7.76
N GLY A 389 -9.19 21.93 -8.91
CA GLY A 389 -10.17 20.86 -9.01
C GLY A 389 -9.88 19.93 -10.17
N GLU A 390 -10.35 18.68 -10.02
CA GLU A 390 -10.28 17.70 -11.09
C GLU A 390 -11.56 16.87 -11.17
N LEU A 391 -11.95 16.56 -12.38
CA LEU A 391 -12.99 15.60 -12.70
C LEU A 391 -12.35 14.44 -13.45
N SER A 392 -12.42 13.24 -12.86
CA SER A 392 -11.86 12.02 -13.46
C SER A 392 -12.93 10.97 -13.70
N PHE A 393 -12.81 10.27 -14.81
CA PHE A 393 -13.63 9.13 -15.20
C PHE A 393 -12.74 7.91 -15.40
N HIS A 394 -13.03 6.85 -14.64
CA HIS A 394 -12.29 5.59 -14.66
C HIS A 394 -13.16 4.49 -15.21
N ARG A 395 -12.68 3.79 -16.23
CA ARG A 395 -13.38 2.67 -16.85
C ARG A 395 -12.71 1.35 -16.50
N GLY A 396 -13.51 0.41 -15.99
CA GLY A 396 -13.03 -0.94 -15.70
C GLY A 396 -12.22 -1.05 -14.41
N VAL A 397 -12.50 -0.21 -13.42
CA VAL A 397 -11.88 -0.28 -12.07
C VAL A 397 -12.25 -1.60 -11.41
N PRO A 398 -11.28 -2.38 -10.92
CA PRO A 398 -11.58 -3.57 -10.15
C PRO A 398 -12.15 -3.18 -8.77
N VAL A 399 -13.29 -3.75 -8.44
CA VAL A 399 -13.95 -3.60 -7.14
C VAL A 399 -14.00 -4.96 -6.49
N GLN A 400 -13.36 -5.10 -5.32
CA GLN A 400 -13.34 -6.35 -4.55
C GLN A 400 -14.76 -6.74 -4.18
N VAL A 401 -15.12 -7.97 -4.42
CA VAL A 401 -16.35 -8.58 -3.89
C VAL A 401 -16.16 -8.87 -2.41
N ASP A 402 -17.23 -8.82 -1.63
CA ASP A 402 -17.17 -9.14 -0.20
C ASP A 402 -16.46 -10.48 0.03
N GLY A 403 -15.52 -10.48 0.98
CA GLY A 403 -14.69 -11.66 1.25
C GLY A 403 -15.49 -12.87 1.72
N ASN A 404 -16.59 -12.65 2.45
CA ASN A 404 -17.46 -13.73 2.90
C ASN A 404 -18.25 -14.33 1.73
N ASP A 405 -18.74 -13.49 0.81
CA ASP A 405 -19.44 -13.97 -0.40
C ASP A 405 -18.52 -14.80 -1.27
N LEU A 406 -17.27 -14.33 -1.46
CA LEU A 406 -16.25 -15.05 -2.21
C LEU A 406 -15.94 -16.41 -1.58
N LEU A 407 -15.80 -16.42 -0.25
CA LEU A 407 -15.48 -17.60 0.52
C LEU A 407 -16.61 -18.61 0.51
N LEU A 408 -17.85 -18.19 0.79
CA LEU A 408 -19.04 -19.04 0.77
C LEU A 408 -19.28 -19.62 -0.63
N SER A 409 -19.11 -18.82 -1.68
CA SER A 409 -19.20 -19.30 -3.05
C SER A 409 -18.16 -20.38 -3.36
N SER A 410 -16.94 -20.23 -2.85
CA SER A 410 -15.86 -21.19 -3.03
C SER A 410 -16.11 -22.49 -2.28
N LEU A 411 -16.64 -22.43 -1.06
CA LEU A 411 -17.02 -23.59 -0.24
C LEU A 411 -18.20 -24.35 -0.86
N GLY A 412 -19.16 -23.64 -1.42
CA GLY A 412 -20.32 -24.24 -2.09
C GLY A 412 -19.98 -24.93 -3.39
N ALA A 413 -19.11 -24.33 -4.19
CA ALA A 413 -18.78 -24.83 -5.52
C ALA A 413 -17.87 -26.07 -5.51
N GLY A 414 -17.05 -26.25 -4.50
CA GLY A 414 -16.04 -27.32 -4.53
C GLY A 414 -15.73 -28.00 -3.21
N GLY A 415 -16.49 -27.71 -2.16
CA GLY A 415 -16.11 -28.10 -0.83
C GLY A 415 -17.25 -28.59 0.06
N ALA A 416 -17.13 -28.37 1.36
CA ALA A 416 -17.97 -28.89 2.41
C ALA A 416 -19.46 -28.47 2.33
N LEU A 417 -19.79 -27.47 1.55
CA LEU A 417 -21.17 -26.98 1.38
C LEU A 417 -21.76 -27.31 -0.01
N SER A 418 -21.08 -28.15 -0.79
CA SER A 418 -21.59 -28.55 -2.10
C SER A 418 -22.93 -29.30 -1.93
N GLY A 419 -23.95 -28.87 -2.70
CA GLY A 419 -25.30 -29.44 -2.61
C GLY A 419 -26.23 -28.77 -1.60
N THR A 420 -25.77 -27.75 -0.88
CA THR A 420 -26.65 -26.91 -0.05
C THR A 420 -27.30 -25.81 -0.89
N SER A 421 -28.52 -25.41 -0.55
CA SER A 421 -29.25 -24.32 -1.21
C SER A 421 -28.85 -22.92 -0.71
N ILE A 422 -27.65 -22.75 -0.19
CA ILE A 422 -27.17 -21.45 0.26
C ILE A 422 -27.00 -20.56 -0.95
N PRO A 423 -27.67 -19.40 -1.03
CA PRO A 423 -27.46 -18.45 -2.13
C PRO A 423 -26.02 -17.90 -2.01
N PHE A 424 -25.20 -18.22 -3.00
CA PHE A 424 -23.78 -17.87 -3.01
C PHE A 424 -23.56 -16.46 -3.59
N GLY A 425 -24.06 -15.43 -2.92
CA GLY A 425 -23.79 -14.03 -3.26
C GLY A 425 -23.89 -13.72 -4.75
N PRO A 426 -23.12 -12.77 -5.26
CA PRO A 426 -23.16 -12.37 -6.67
C PRO A 426 -22.68 -13.44 -7.66
N TYR A 427 -22.03 -14.50 -7.17
CA TYR A 427 -21.50 -15.56 -8.04
C TYR A 427 -22.54 -16.65 -8.39
N GLY A 428 -23.46 -16.96 -7.49
CA GLY A 428 -24.46 -18.00 -7.71
C GLY A 428 -23.87 -19.26 -8.34
N ASN A 429 -24.50 -19.75 -9.41
CA ASN A 429 -24.01 -20.90 -10.19
C ASN A 429 -22.72 -20.64 -10.96
N ALA A 430 -22.29 -19.36 -11.11
CA ALA A 430 -21.04 -19.03 -11.81
C ALA A 430 -19.81 -19.56 -11.06
N ALA A 431 -19.86 -19.63 -9.73
CA ALA A 431 -18.79 -20.24 -8.94
C ALA A 431 -18.64 -21.73 -9.24
N VAL A 432 -19.76 -22.45 -9.35
CA VAL A 432 -19.76 -23.88 -9.70
C VAL A 432 -19.13 -24.09 -11.08
N SER A 433 -19.51 -23.29 -12.06
CA SER A 433 -18.96 -23.36 -13.41
C SER A 433 -17.48 -22.98 -13.46
N ALA A 434 -17.05 -21.97 -12.73
CA ALA A 434 -15.65 -21.58 -12.64
C ALA A 434 -14.78 -22.70 -12.05
N PHE A 435 -15.24 -23.36 -10.98
CA PHE A 435 -14.52 -24.47 -10.37
C PHE A 435 -14.58 -25.77 -11.18
N ALA A 436 -15.59 -25.94 -12.03
CA ALA A 436 -15.63 -27.06 -12.99
C ALA A 436 -14.67 -26.86 -14.16
N GLY A 437 -14.40 -25.61 -14.54
CA GLY A 437 -13.46 -25.25 -15.60
C GLY A 437 -11.99 -25.25 -15.13
N ASN A 438 -11.35 -24.08 -15.21
CA ASN A 438 -9.95 -23.89 -14.82
C ASN A 438 -9.74 -23.74 -13.30
N GLY A 439 -10.80 -23.75 -12.52
CA GLY A 439 -10.75 -23.62 -11.06
C GLY A 439 -10.50 -22.20 -10.56
N TYR A 440 -10.51 -21.19 -11.43
CA TYR A 440 -10.32 -19.81 -11.07
C TYR A 440 -11.65 -19.09 -10.81
N LEU A 441 -11.73 -18.36 -9.71
CA LEU A 441 -12.84 -17.47 -9.39
C LEU A 441 -12.30 -16.06 -9.08
N ALA A 442 -12.64 -15.11 -9.96
CA ALA A 442 -12.26 -13.71 -9.77
C ALA A 442 -12.94 -13.15 -8.51
N GLY A 443 -12.18 -12.59 -7.59
CA GLY A 443 -12.71 -11.95 -6.40
C GLY A 443 -13.14 -10.50 -6.62
N TYR A 444 -13.31 -10.06 -7.85
CA TYR A 444 -13.66 -8.69 -8.19
C TYR A 444 -14.61 -8.60 -9.37
N THR A 445 -15.31 -7.50 -9.42
CA THR A 445 -16.06 -7.06 -10.60
C THR A 445 -15.41 -5.80 -11.19
N ARG A 446 -15.75 -5.46 -12.43
CA ARG A 446 -15.29 -4.22 -13.04
C ARG A 446 -16.42 -3.20 -13.06
N ALA A 447 -16.13 -2.02 -12.51
CA ALA A 447 -17.07 -0.90 -12.46
C ALA A 447 -16.48 0.34 -13.14
N ASN A 448 -17.35 1.26 -13.51
CA ASN A 448 -16.93 2.61 -13.88
C ASN A 448 -17.06 3.53 -12.67
N LYS A 449 -16.12 4.44 -12.51
CA LYS A 449 -16.10 5.42 -11.41
C LYS A 449 -15.94 6.82 -11.99
N THR A 450 -16.78 7.74 -11.53
CA THR A 450 -16.59 9.18 -11.75
C THR A 450 -16.24 9.83 -10.41
N GLN A 451 -15.25 10.71 -10.39
CA GLN A 451 -14.79 11.35 -9.18
C GLN A 451 -14.53 12.83 -9.45
N LEU A 452 -15.11 13.70 -8.63
CA LEU A 452 -14.85 15.15 -8.57
C LEU A 452 -14.09 15.43 -7.28
N GLN A 453 -13.03 16.20 -7.37
CA GLN A 453 -12.25 16.69 -6.23
C GLN A 453 -12.07 18.20 -6.36
N LEU A 454 -12.11 18.88 -5.23
CA LEU A 454 -11.85 20.31 -5.09
C LEU A 454 -10.89 20.49 -3.91
N ASN A 455 -9.86 21.30 -4.10
CA ASN A 455 -8.81 21.60 -3.14
C ASN A 455 -8.67 23.10 -2.93
#